data_5f1f1091678612b1fd5bd013247475b6
#
_entry.id   5f1f1091678612b1fd5bd013247475b6
#
_cell.length_a   1.000
_cell.length_b   1.000
_cell.length_c   1.000
_cell.angle_alpha   90.00
_cell.angle_beta   90.00
_cell.angle_gamma   90.00
#
_symmetry.space_group_name_H-M   'P 1'
#
loop_
_entity.id
_entity.type
_entity.pdbx_description
1 polymer ?
#
loop_
_entity_poly.entity_id
_entity_poly.type
_entity_poly.pdbx_seq_one_letter_code
_entity_poly.pdbx_strand_id
1 'polypeptide(L)'
;MTLLLLIRHGTNDWVHGRLAGWTPGVHLNDEGRAQAAALAERLAFLPIDAIYTSPLDRTVETAQAIAGPRNMPLRLIEGLGEVKYGEWQGAELKELYKHELWPGVQFYPSGTRFPGGETLGEAQVRMVATLDALRAQHPKGIIAVVSHADIIKLAIAYYAGLHVDLFQRLEIMPCSLTALAFTRMGPRLLAYNHVGGLEYLKPKPEEPAKPEAPAETSPAETTPTPAESAPAKPEAPAEAESAPAQPEAPAEAESAPAHATANGADHGAPGEYQVTF
;
A
#
# COMPACT_ATOMS: atom_id res chain seq x y z
N MET A 1 -13.40 8.93 -5.52
CA MET A 1 -12.76 8.25 -4.37
C MET A 1 -12.46 6.82 -4.79
N THR A 2 -11.23 6.36 -4.63
CA THR A 2 -10.89 4.94 -4.84
C THR A 2 -10.92 4.22 -3.51
N LEU A 3 -11.49 3.02 -3.47
CA LEU A 3 -11.51 2.15 -2.29
C LEU A 3 -10.66 0.92 -2.57
N LEU A 4 -9.56 0.74 -1.81
CA LEU A 4 -8.75 -0.47 -1.81
C LEU A 4 -9.19 -1.38 -0.68
N LEU A 5 -9.50 -2.62 -1.01
CA LEU A 5 -9.84 -3.69 -0.07
C LEU A 5 -8.61 -4.61 0.03
N LEU A 6 -7.72 -4.35 0.98
CA LEU A 6 -6.54 -5.18 1.24
C LEU A 6 -6.97 -6.42 2.02
N ILE A 7 -6.67 -7.59 1.49
CA ILE A 7 -7.13 -8.88 2.00
C ILE A 7 -5.92 -9.78 2.20
N ARG A 8 -5.72 -10.31 3.41
CA ARG A 8 -4.75 -11.36 3.64
C ARG A 8 -5.29 -12.70 3.11
N HIS A 9 -4.43 -13.54 2.54
CA HIS A 9 -4.79 -14.92 2.18
C HIS A 9 -5.36 -15.71 3.38
N GLY A 10 -6.14 -16.75 3.10
CA GLY A 10 -6.68 -17.66 4.10
C GLY A 10 -5.60 -18.49 4.80
N THR A 11 -5.98 -19.19 5.86
CA THR A 11 -5.08 -20.05 6.65
C THR A 11 -4.48 -21.17 5.78
N ASN A 12 -3.24 -21.54 6.08
CA ASN A 12 -2.52 -22.69 5.55
C ASN A 12 -1.70 -23.33 6.68
N ASP A 13 -1.13 -24.51 6.45
CA ASP A 13 -0.45 -25.27 7.48
C ASP A 13 0.87 -24.66 7.99
N TRP A 14 1.34 -23.60 7.33
CA TRP A 14 2.56 -22.87 7.72
C TRP A 14 2.29 -21.65 8.59
N VAL A 15 1.05 -21.17 8.64
CA VAL A 15 0.68 -20.01 9.48
C VAL A 15 1.00 -20.32 10.94
N HIS A 16 1.71 -19.39 11.59
CA HIS A 16 2.24 -19.49 12.96
C HIS A 16 3.34 -20.53 13.20
N GLY A 17 3.72 -21.32 12.19
CA GLY A 17 4.77 -22.32 12.32
C GLY A 17 6.03 -22.04 11.53
N ARG A 18 5.87 -21.54 10.31
CA ARG A 18 6.96 -21.31 9.35
C ARG A 18 6.83 -19.97 8.65
N LEU A 19 7.96 -19.42 8.23
CA LEU A 19 8.03 -18.20 7.43
C LEU A 19 7.88 -18.55 5.94
N ALA A 20 6.64 -18.57 5.45
CA ALA A 20 6.36 -19.05 4.10
C ALA A 20 7.04 -18.21 2.99
N GLY A 21 7.06 -16.89 3.12
CA GLY A 21 7.66 -15.99 2.13
C GLY A 21 7.17 -16.26 0.72
N TRP A 22 8.11 -16.44 -0.21
CA TRP A 22 7.88 -16.76 -1.64
C TRP A 22 7.94 -18.26 -1.95
N THR A 23 7.88 -19.13 -0.94
CA THR A 23 7.88 -20.59 -1.17
C THR A 23 6.67 -20.98 -2.01
N PRO A 24 6.88 -21.66 -3.17
CA PRO A 24 5.80 -22.18 -3.99
C PRO A 24 5.13 -23.41 -3.32
N GLY A 25 3.92 -23.76 -3.75
CA GLY A 25 3.22 -24.95 -3.26
C GLY A 25 2.67 -24.82 -1.82
N VAL A 26 2.63 -23.60 -1.26
CA VAL A 26 1.98 -23.35 0.03
C VAL A 26 0.53 -22.98 -0.24
N HIS A 27 -0.34 -24.00 -0.22
CA HIS A 27 -1.77 -23.92 -0.51
C HIS A 27 -2.60 -23.60 0.73
N LEU A 28 -3.85 -23.16 0.54
CA LEU A 28 -4.83 -23.08 1.63
C LEU A 28 -5.12 -24.47 2.18
N ASN A 29 -5.27 -24.59 3.49
CA ASN A 29 -5.86 -25.79 4.10
C ASN A 29 -7.40 -25.68 4.10
N ASP A 30 -8.10 -26.67 4.68
CA ASP A 30 -9.57 -26.69 4.70
C ASP A 30 -10.17 -25.48 5.42
N GLU A 31 -9.54 -25.06 6.51
CA GLU A 31 -9.94 -23.85 7.23
C GLU A 31 -9.77 -22.60 6.36
N GLY A 32 -8.64 -22.46 5.68
CA GLY A 32 -8.37 -21.31 4.79
C GLY A 32 -9.35 -21.25 3.62
N ARG A 33 -9.73 -22.40 3.05
CA ARG A 33 -10.76 -22.46 2.01
C ARG A 33 -12.14 -22.02 2.53
N ALA A 34 -12.51 -22.46 3.73
CA ALA A 34 -13.75 -22.03 4.39
C ALA A 34 -13.74 -20.52 4.70
N GLN A 35 -12.62 -19.99 5.20
CA GLN A 35 -12.44 -18.56 5.43
C GLN A 35 -12.57 -17.75 4.15
N ALA A 36 -11.98 -18.20 3.03
CA ALA A 36 -12.05 -17.53 1.73
C ALA A 36 -13.48 -17.54 1.16
N ALA A 37 -14.21 -18.63 1.32
CA ALA A 37 -15.63 -18.71 0.93
C ALA A 37 -16.49 -17.74 1.76
N ALA A 38 -16.36 -17.73 3.08
CA ALA A 38 -17.07 -16.80 3.95
C ALA A 38 -16.74 -15.33 3.63
N LEU A 39 -15.47 -15.02 3.28
CA LEU A 39 -15.08 -13.69 2.83
C LEU A 39 -15.77 -13.32 1.51
N ALA A 40 -15.86 -14.24 0.55
CA ALA A 40 -16.54 -14.00 -0.73
C ALA A 40 -18.02 -13.65 -0.53
N GLU A 41 -18.71 -14.32 0.39
CA GLU A 41 -20.10 -14.02 0.78
C GLU A 41 -20.20 -12.63 1.42
N ARG A 42 -19.29 -12.29 2.34
CA ARG A 42 -19.24 -10.97 2.98
C ARG A 42 -19.03 -9.83 1.99
N LEU A 43 -18.31 -10.09 0.90
CA LEU A 43 -18.03 -9.11 -0.16
C LEU A 43 -19.13 -9.08 -1.23
N ALA A 44 -20.08 -10.02 -1.25
CA ALA A 44 -21.01 -10.22 -2.36
C ALA A 44 -21.79 -8.95 -2.78
N PHE A 45 -22.12 -8.10 -1.82
CA PHE A 45 -22.88 -6.85 -2.07
C PHE A 45 -22.03 -5.68 -2.56
N LEU A 46 -20.69 -5.77 -2.51
CA LEU A 46 -19.81 -4.69 -2.97
C LEU A 46 -19.59 -4.81 -4.48
N PRO A 47 -19.79 -3.72 -5.24
CA PRO A 47 -19.50 -3.67 -6.68
C PRO A 47 -17.99 -3.54 -6.90
N ILE A 48 -17.27 -4.66 -6.79
CA ILE A 48 -15.82 -4.72 -7.01
C ILE A 48 -15.57 -4.62 -8.52
N ASP A 49 -14.74 -3.66 -8.93
CA ASP A 49 -14.41 -3.40 -10.34
C ASP A 49 -13.25 -4.29 -10.85
N ALA A 50 -12.32 -4.64 -9.98
CA ALA A 50 -11.18 -5.48 -10.32
C ALA A 50 -10.64 -6.25 -9.11
N ILE A 51 -10.04 -7.41 -9.37
CA ILE A 51 -9.40 -8.24 -8.35
C ILE A 51 -7.94 -8.46 -8.74
N TYR A 52 -7.05 -7.99 -7.88
CA TYR A 52 -5.61 -8.15 -7.99
C TYR A 52 -5.10 -9.08 -6.89
N THR A 53 -4.10 -9.88 -7.20
CA THR A 53 -3.53 -10.83 -6.25
C THR A 53 -2.02 -10.97 -6.41
N SER A 54 -1.34 -11.23 -5.31
CA SER A 54 0.02 -11.79 -5.35
C SER A 54 0.01 -13.10 -6.18
N PRO A 55 1.10 -13.47 -6.87
CA PRO A 55 1.15 -14.68 -7.69
C PRO A 55 1.28 -15.98 -6.88
N LEU A 56 1.35 -15.91 -5.54
CA LEU A 56 1.57 -17.08 -4.69
C LEU A 56 0.27 -17.90 -4.49
N ASP A 57 0.37 -19.23 -4.50
CA ASP A 57 -0.76 -20.16 -4.54
C ASP A 57 -1.87 -19.80 -3.53
N ARG A 58 -1.53 -19.61 -2.26
CA ARG A 58 -2.46 -19.25 -1.19
C ARG A 58 -3.25 -17.96 -1.41
N THR A 59 -2.62 -16.97 -2.10
CA THR A 59 -3.31 -15.72 -2.44
C THR A 59 -4.18 -15.87 -3.68
N VAL A 60 -3.72 -16.62 -4.67
CA VAL A 60 -4.50 -16.95 -5.87
C VAL A 60 -5.75 -17.72 -5.50
N GLU A 61 -5.65 -18.75 -4.65
CA GLU A 61 -6.78 -19.54 -4.17
C GLU A 61 -7.79 -18.68 -3.39
N THR A 62 -7.32 -17.79 -2.53
CA THR A 62 -8.17 -16.84 -1.80
C THR A 62 -8.88 -15.88 -2.76
N ALA A 63 -8.16 -15.34 -3.75
CA ALA A 63 -8.71 -14.44 -4.75
C ALA A 63 -9.73 -15.15 -5.66
N GLN A 64 -9.50 -16.42 -5.98
CA GLN A 64 -10.41 -17.25 -6.76
C GLN A 64 -11.77 -17.44 -6.09
N ALA A 65 -11.80 -17.63 -4.77
CA ALA A 65 -13.05 -17.71 -4.02
C ALA A 65 -13.88 -16.42 -4.17
N ILE A 66 -13.24 -15.25 -4.23
CA ILE A 66 -13.90 -13.96 -4.42
C ILE A 66 -14.33 -13.75 -5.89
N ALA A 67 -13.47 -14.13 -6.84
CA ALA A 67 -13.64 -13.88 -8.27
C ALA A 67 -14.65 -14.82 -8.93
N GLY A 68 -14.65 -16.11 -8.52
CA GLY A 68 -15.49 -17.15 -9.13
C GLY A 68 -16.98 -16.80 -9.18
N PRO A 69 -17.63 -16.47 -8.05
CA PRO A 69 -19.05 -16.11 -8.04
C PRO A 69 -19.39 -14.84 -8.85
N ARG A 70 -18.37 -14.01 -9.14
CA ARG A 70 -18.50 -12.76 -9.91
C ARG A 70 -18.16 -12.93 -11.38
N ASN A 71 -17.65 -14.09 -11.77
CA ASN A 71 -17.10 -14.36 -13.10
C ASN A 71 -16.08 -13.31 -13.54
N MET A 72 -15.21 -12.90 -12.61
CA MET A 72 -14.19 -11.87 -12.83
C MET A 72 -12.81 -12.50 -13.07
N PRO A 73 -11.99 -11.95 -13.99
CA PRO A 73 -10.61 -12.38 -14.16
C PRO A 73 -9.74 -11.94 -12.97
N LEU A 74 -8.78 -12.79 -12.60
CA LEU A 74 -7.72 -12.45 -11.66
C LEU A 74 -6.57 -11.77 -12.40
N ARG A 75 -5.99 -10.76 -11.75
CA ARG A 75 -4.79 -10.05 -12.25
C ARG A 75 -3.66 -10.26 -11.25
N LEU A 76 -2.67 -11.05 -11.66
CA LEU A 76 -1.50 -11.37 -10.83
C LEU A 76 -0.48 -10.24 -10.91
N ILE A 77 -0.02 -9.76 -9.75
CA ILE A 77 0.98 -8.69 -9.65
C ILE A 77 2.06 -9.09 -8.65
N GLU A 78 3.30 -9.19 -9.11
CA GLU A 78 4.45 -9.56 -8.29
C GLU A 78 4.67 -8.56 -7.14
N GLY A 79 4.42 -7.26 -7.39
CA GLY A 79 4.52 -6.21 -6.39
C GLY A 79 3.64 -6.40 -5.14
N LEU A 80 2.61 -7.25 -5.21
CA LEU A 80 1.74 -7.63 -4.09
C LEU A 80 2.26 -8.85 -3.30
N GLY A 81 3.39 -9.44 -3.72
CA GLY A 81 3.98 -10.60 -3.07
C GLY A 81 4.49 -10.30 -1.66
N GLU A 82 4.64 -11.36 -0.85
CA GLU A 82 5.15 -11.26 0.52
C GLU A 82 6.57 -10.68 0.55
N VAL A 83 7.04 -10.32 1.71
CA VAL A 83 8.43 -9.92 1.95
C VAL A 83 9.36 -11.04 1.47
N LYS A 84 10.43 -10.66 0.76
CA LYS A 84 11.48 -11.59 0.32
C LYS A 84 12.42 -11.84 1.49
N TYR A 85 12.12 -12.87 2.27
CA TYR A 85 12.87 -13.21 3.49
C TYR A 85 14.24 -13.85 3.23
N GLY A 86 14.61 -14.09 1.97
CA GLY A 86 15.90 -14.66 1.61
C GLY A 86 16.14 -16.03 2.25
N GLU A 87 17.23 -16.18 2.99
CA GLU A 87 17.63 -17.44 3.63
C GLU A 87 16.67 -17.90 4.73
N TRP A 88 15.83 -16.99 5.26
CA TRP A 88 14.83 -17.34 6.27
C TRP A 88 13.57 -17.94 5.68
N GLN A 89 13.43 -17.92 4.35
CA GLN A 89 12.25 -18.47 3.69
C GLN A 89 12.11 -19.98 3.95
N GLY A 90 10.93 -20.39 4.40
CA GLY A 90 10.62 -21.79 4.77
C GLY A 90 11.09 -22.20 6.14
N ALA A 91 11.87 -21.38 6.85
CA ALA A 91 12.36 -21.70 8.17
C ALA A 91 11.24 -21.77 9.23
N GLU A 92 11.44 -22.60 10.26
CA GLU A 92 10.54 -22.66 11.40
C GLU A 92 10.72 -21.43 12.30
N LEU A 93 9.62 -20.78 12.66
CA LEU A 93 9.65 -19.57 13.49
C LEU A 93 10.37 -19.79 14.83
N LYS A 94 10.18 -20.99 15.44
CA LYS A 94 10.84 -21.34 16.72
C LYS A 94 12.40 -21.31 16.64
N GLU A 95 12.95 -21.59 15.45
CA GLU A 95 14.39 -21.51 15.23
C GLU A 95 14.82 -20.06 14.94
N LEU A 96 14.01 -19.32 14.17
CA LEU A 96 14.27 -17.91 13.89
C LEU A 96 14.26 -17.04 15.15
N TYR A 97 13.45 -17.38 16.16
CA TYR A 97 13.43 -16.66 17.45
C TYR A 97 14.79 -16.70 18.18
N LYS A 98 15.63 -17.68 17.87
CA LYS A 98 16.99 -17.82 18.45
C LYS A 98 18.06 -17.13 17.61
N HIS A 99 17.70 -16.67 16.42
CA HIS A 99 18.66 -16.05 15.48
C HIS A 99 19.07 -14.66 15.98
N GLU A 100 20.36 -14.32 15.86
CA GLU A 100 20.93 -13.04 16.32
C GLU A 100 20.27 -11.79 15.71
N LEU A 101 19.77 -11.88 14.47
CA LEU A 101 19.06 -10.79 13.80
C LEU A 101 17.58 -10.68 14.21
N TRP A 102 17.03 -11.66 14.95
CA TRP A 102 15.61 -11.66 15.31
C TRP A 102 15.18 -10.41 16.09
N PRO A 103 15.92 -9.93 17.10
CA PRO A 103 15.61 -8.68 17.80
C PRO A 103 15.58 -7.48 16.85
N GLY A 104 16.48 -7.42 15.87
CA GLY A 104 16.47 -6.37 14.84
C GLY A 104 15.18 -6.36 14.05
N VAL A 105 14.73 -7.51 13.55
CA VAL A 105 13.46 -7.63 12.80
C VAL A 105 12.26 -7.24 13.67
N GLN A 106 12.29 -7.47 14.99
CA GLN A 106 11.18 -7.17 15.87
C GLN A 106 11.14 -5.72 16.36
N PHE A 107 12.30 -5.14 16.67
CA PHE A 107 12.41 -3.86 17.39
C PHE A 107 13.06 -2.74 16.58
N TYR A 108 13.80 -3.08 15.52
CA TYR A 108 14.46 -2.14 14.63
C TYR A 108 14.39 -2.58 13.15
N PRO A 109 13.17 -2.85 12.63
CA PRO A 109 12.98 -3.33 11.26
C PRO A 109 13.48 -2.36 10.19
N SER A 110 13.48 -1.05 10.42
CA SER A 110 14.00 -0.06 9.45
C SER A 110 15.51 -0.22 9.18
N GLY A 111 16.28 -0.70 10.16
CA GLY A 111 17.72 -0.93 10.03
C GLY A 111 18.10 -2.37 9.73
N THR A 112 17.13 -3.28 9.56
CA THR A 112 17.38 -4.70 9.41
C THR A 112 17.11 -5.18 7.98
N ARG A 113 18.08 -5.95 7.41
CA ARG A 113 17.93 -6.65 6.14
C ARG A 113 17.86 -8.16 6.40
N PHE A 114 16.94 -8.85 5.75
CA PHE A 114 16.93 -10.31 5.75
C PHE A 114 18.14 -10.86 4.98
N PRO A 115 18.85 -11.87 5.49
CA PRO A 115 20.00 -12.47 4.78
C PRO A 115 19.58 -12.98 3.40
N GLY A 116 20.24 -12.48 2.34
CA GLY A 116 19.85 -12.79 0.97
C GLY A 116 18.48 -12.29 0.55
N GLY A 117 17.82 -11.45 1.35
CA GLY A 117 16.48 -10.92 1.13
C GLY A 117 16.39 -9.40 1.02
N GLU A 118 15.17 -8.87 1.08
CA GLU A 118 14.91 -7.43 1.08
C GLU A 118 14.86 -6.86 2.52
N THR A 119 14.94 -5.54 2.65
CA THR A 119 14.58 -4.83 3.88
C THR A 119 13.06 -4.63 3.92
N LEU A 120 12.51 -4.38 5.11
CA LEU A 120 11.09 -4.03 5.22
C LEU A 120 10.77 -2.68 4.56
N GLY A 121 11.75 -1.76 4.50
CA GLY A 121 11.60 -0.51 3.76
C GLY A 121 11.50 -0.73 2.24
N GLU A 122 12.31 -1.62 1.66
CA GLU A 122 12.21 -1.98 0.24
C GLU A 122 10.86 -2.65 -0.08
N ALA A 123 10.42 -3.57 0.78
CA ALA A 123 9.11 -4.21 0.67
C ALA A 123 7.96 -3.18 0.75
N GLN A 124 8.04 -2.22 1.67
CA GLN A 124 7.07 -1.14 1.80
C GLN A 124 7.00 -0.28 0.54
N VAL A 125 8.14 0.17 0.02
CA VAL A 125 8.21 0.99 -1.21
C VAL A 125 7.58 0.23 -2.39
N ARG A 126 7.92 -1.06 -2.56
CA ARG A 126 7.36 -1.92 -3.61
C ARG A 126 5.84 -2.02 -3.51
N MET A 127 5.31 -2.30 -2.32
CA MET A 127 3.87 -2.43 -2.09
C MET A 127 3.14 -1.11 -2.32
N VAL A 128 3.64 -0.01 -1.77
CA VAL A 128 3.03 1.33 -1.91
C VAL A 128 3.01 1.77 -3.37
N ALA A 129 4.12 1.62 -4.10
CA ALA A 129 4.18 1.94 -5.52
C ALA A 129 3.16 1.13 -6.34
N THR A 130 3.00 -0.16 -6.00
CA THR A 130 2.00 -1.04 -6.63
C THR A 130 0.58 -0.55 -6.35
N LEU A 131 0.25 -0.26 -5.09
CA LEU A 131 -1.09 0.22 -4.72
C LEU A 131 -1.42 1.58 -5.33
N ASP A 132 -0.44 2.49 -5.41
CA ASP A 132 -0.62 3.80 -6.04
C ASP A 132 -0.84 3.69 -7.56
N ALA A 133 -0.14 2.76 -8.24
CA ALA A 133 -0.38 2.46 -9.65
C ALA A 133 -1.79 1.89 -9.89
N LEU A 134 -2.25 0.95 -9.05
CA LEU A 134 -3.60 0.40 -9.13
C LEU A 134 -4.66 1.47 -8.88
N ARG A 135 -4.46 2.33 -7.89
CA ARG A 135 -5.35 3.46 -7.60
C ARG A 135 -5.47 4.41 -8.79
N ALA A 136 -4.35 4.70 -9.48
CA ALA A 136 -4.36 5.57 -10.66
C ALA A 136 -5.16 4.96 -11.83
N GLN A 137 -5.16 3.62 -11.98
CA GLN A 137 -5.95 2.91 -12.97
C GLN A 137 -7.46 2.89 -12.63
N HIS A 138 -7.83 3.08 -11.37
CA HIS A 138 -9.21 2.99 -10.88
C HIS A 138 -9.62 4.24 -10.07
N PRO A 139 -9.69 5.43 -10.66
CA PRO A 139 -9.84 6.71 -9.92
C PRO A 139 -11.15 6.85 -9.14
N LYS A 140 -12.14 6.00 -9.37
CA LYS A 140 -13.43 5.97 -8.63
C LYS A 140 -13.85 4.55 -8.24
N GLY A 141 -12.98 3.57 -8.45
CA GLY A 141 -13.31 2.15 -8.32
C GLY A 141 -13.19 1.60 -6.91
N ILE A 142 -13.78 0.42 -6.72
CA ILE A 142 -13.58 -0.46 -5.58
C ILE A 142 -12.77 -1.65 -6.09
N ILE A 143 -11.55 -1.80 -5.59
CA ILE A 143 -10.65 -2.89 -6.02
C ILE A 143 -10.27 -3.78 -4.84
N ALA A 144 -10.34 -5.09 -5.06
CA ALA A 144 -9.84 -6.08 -4.10
C ALA A 144 -8.38 -6.40 -4.41
N VAL A 145 -7.57 -6.43 -3.36
CA VAL A 145 -6.12 -6.72 -3.42
C VAL A 145 -5.82 -7.82 -2.43
N VAL A 146 -5.57 -9.04 -2.94
CA VAL A 146 -5.26 -10.20 -2.10
C VAL A 146 -3.74 -10.33 -1.97
N SER A 147 -3.25 -10.32 -0.73
CA SER A 147 -1.84 -10.26 -0.42
C SER A 147 -1.53 -10.98 0.91
N HIS A 148 -0.50 -10.58 1.63
CA HIS A 148 0.07 -11.27 2.79
C HIS A 148 0.13 -10.36 4.01
N ALA A 149 0.41 -10.93 5.18
CA ALA A 149 0.34 -10.21 6.43
C ALA A 149 1.33 -9.05 6.51
N ASP A 150 2.63 -9.33 6.35
CA ASP A 150 3.64 -8.30 6.59
C ASP A 150 3.61 -7.20 5.54
N ILE A 151 3.36 -7.55 4.28
CA ILE A 151 3.27 -6.54 3.22
C ILE A 151 2.02 -5.64 3.38
N ILE A 152 0.89 -6.18 3.88
CA ILE A 152 -0.30 -5.38 4.21
C ILE A 152 -0.02 -4.48 5.42
N LYS A 153 0.63 -4.99 6.47
CA LYS A 153 1.05 -4.15 7.63
C LYS A 153 1.92 -2.98 7.19
N LEU A 154 2.88 -3.22 6.28
CA LEU A 154 3.76 -2.19 5.74
C LEU A 154 2.99 -1.11 4.95
N ALA A 155 2.01 -1.51 4.14
CA ALA A 155 1.14 -0.55 3.45
C ALA A 155 0.32 0.29 4.43
N ILE A 156 -0.27 -0.35 5.45
CA ILE A 156 -1.03 0.34 6.50
C ILE A 156 -0.13 1.32 7.25
N ALA A 157 1.07 0.88 7.65
CA ALA A 157 2.04 1.74 8.34
C ALA A 157 2.33 3.00 7.51
N TYR A 158 2.56 2.86 6.21
CA TYR A 158 2.82 3.99 5.32
C TYR A 158 1.62 4.96 5.25
N TYR A 159 0.42 4.46 4.90
CA TYR A 159 -0.75 5.33 4.68
C TYR A 159 -1.35 5.90 5.98
N ALA A 160 -1.11 5.26 7.12
CA ALA A 160 -1.52 5.74 8.44
C ALA A 160 -0.45 6.61 9.14
N GLY A 161 0.74 6.78 8.53
CA GLY A 161 1.83 7.56 9.13
C GLY A 161 2.50 6.87 10.33
N LEU A 162 2.44 5.54 10.41
CA LEU A 162 3.11 4.75 11.42
C LEU A 162 4.54 4.44 10.96
N HIS A 163 5.55 4.73 11.80
CA HIS A 163 6.92 4.36 11.49
C HIS A 163 7.06 2.85 11.30
N VAL A 164 7.90 2.42 10.35
CA VAL A 164 8.07 0.99 10.03
C VAL A 164 8.53 0.17 11.23
N ASP A 165 9.27 0.75 12.18
CA ASP A 165 9.70 0.06 13.41
C ASP A 165 8.53 -0.29 14.34
N LEU A 166 7.35 0.21 14.06
CA LEU A 166 6.15 -0.07 14.83
C LEU A 166 5.19 -1.04 14.11
N PHE A 167 5.56 -1.54 12.92
CA PHE A 167 4.66 -2.34 12.09
C PHE A 167 4.25 -3.67 12.76
N GLN A 168 5.09 -4.21 13.66
CA GLN A 168 4.76 -5.40 14.45
C GLN A 168 3.63 -5.18 15.48
N ARG A 169 3.23 -3.93 15.73
CA ARG A 169 2.04 -3.60 16.54
C ARG A 169 0.73 -3.82 15.78
N LEU A 170 0.83 -4.05 14.47
CA LEU A 170 -0.31 -4.31 13.60
C LEU A 170 -0.55 -5.83 13.51
N GLU A 171 -1.81 -6.22 13.63
CA GLU A 171 -2.27 -7.60 13.44
C GLU A 171 -3.07 -7.69 12.16
N ILE A 172 -2.85 -8.72 11.34
CA ILE A 172 -3.64 -9.00 10.13
C ILE A 172 -4.01 -10.49 10.15
N MET A 173 -5.27 -10.78 10.41
CA MET A 173 -5.81 -12.15 10.47
C MET A 173 -5.99 -12.75 9.06
N PRO A 174 -5.91 -14.09 8.88
CA PRO A 174 -6.28 -14.72 7.62
C PRO A 174 -7.69 -14.33 7.17
N CYS A 175 -7.85 -14.06 5.88
CA CYS A 175 -9.10 -13.57 5.27
C CYS A 175 -9.71 -12.33 5.93
N SER A 176 -8.90 -11.57 6.70
CA SER A 176 -9.32 -10.25 7.16
C SER A 176 -9.24 -9.24 6.03
N LEU A 177 -10.06 -8.20 6.15
CA LEU A 177 -10.15 -7.08 5.23
C LEU A 177 -9.71 -5.79 5.91
N THR A 178 -8.84 -5.05 5.24
CA THR A 178 -8.49 -3.68 5.58
C THR A 178 -8.91 -2.77 4.43
N ALA A 179 -9.75 -1.77 4.71
CA ALA A 179 -10.29 -0.86 3.70
C ALA A 179 -9.61 0.51 3.77
N LEU A 180 -8.93 0.89 2.68
CA LEU A 180 -8.29 2.19 2.49
C LEU A 180 -9.06 2.99 1.43
N ALA A 181 -9.63 4.12 1.82
CA ALA A 181 -10.28 5.05 0.91
C ALA A 181 -9.34 6.21 0.57
N PHE A 182 -9.15 6.47 -0.72
CA PHE A 182 -8.37 7.60 -1.20
C PHE A 182 -9.29 8.74 -1.63
N THR A 183 -9.32 9.79 -0.83
CA THR A 183 -10.13 10.99 -1.01
C THR A 183 -9.26 12.16 -1.50
N ARG A 184 -9.90 13.31 -1.80
CA ARG A 184 -9.16 14.55 -2.07
C ARG A 184 -8.35 15.05 -0.86
N MET A 185 -8.72 14.60 0.36
CA MET A 185 -8.05 14.96 1.62
C MET A 185 -6.96 13.94 2.01
N GLY A 186 -6.64 12.99 1.13
CA GLY A 186 -5.67 11.95 1.38
C GLY A 186 -6.28 10.58 1.72
N PRO A 187 -5.43 9.59 2.08
CA PRO A 187 -5.86 8.25 2.46
C PRO A 187 -6.61 8.25 3.80
N ARG A 188 -7.60 7.37 3.92
CA ARG A 188 -8.37 7.15 5.15
C ARG A 188 -8.53 5.65 5.38
N LEU A 189 -8.18 5.18 6.56
CA LEU A 189 -8.40 3.81 7.00
C LEU A 189 -9.85 3.69 7.49
N LEU A 190 -10.71 3.03 6.72
CA LEU A 190 -12.14 2.87 7.05
C LEU A 190 -12.39 1.60 7.87
N ALA A 191 -11.64 0.55 7.61
CA ALA A 191 -11.66 -0.71 8.34
C ALA A 191 -10.24 -1.23 8.48
N TYR A 192 -9.95 -1.85 9.60
CA TYR A 192 -8.65 -2.47 9.86
C TYR A 192 -8.87 -3.89 10.39
N ASN A 193 -8.16 -4.88 9.79
CA ASN A 193 -8.15 -6.29 10.22
C ASN A 193 -9.56 -6.86 10.50
N HIS A 194 -10.52 -6.51 9.64
CA HIS A 194 -11.93 -6.75 9.89
C HIS A 194 -12.36 -8.14 9.40
N VAL A 195 -12.99 -8.94 10.26
CA VAL A 195 -13.48 -10.28 9.97
C VAL A 195 -15.02 -10.43 10.09
N GLY A 196 -15.73 -9.35 10.46
CA GLY A 196 -17.18 -9.29 10.63
C GLY A 196 -17.96 -8.82 9.40
N GLY A 197 -19.21 -8.32 9.59
CA GLY A 197 -20.05 -7.75 8.53
C GLY A 197 -19.47 -6.44 7.96
N LEU A 198 -19.74 -6.16 6.69
CA LEU A 198 -19.14 -5.05 5.93
C LEU A 198 -20.20 -4.06 5.37
N GLU A 199 -21.42 -4.10 5.89
CA GLU A 199 -22.56 -3.33 5.38
C GLU A 199 -22.30 -1.82 5.36
N TYR A 200 -21.48 -1.33 6.29
CA TYR A 200 -21.07 0.08 6.36
C TYR A 200 -20.13 0.53 5.22
N LEU A 201 -19.56 -0.40 4.44
CA LEU A 201 -18.76 -0.11 3.25
C LEU A 201 -19.61 0.05 1.97
N LYS A 202 -20.92 -0.17 2.04
CA LYS A 202 -21.81 0.02 0.88
C LYS A 202 -21.66 1.45 0.35
N PRO A 203 -21.48 1.64 -0.97
CA PRO A 203 -21.54 2.95 -1.58
C PRO A 203 -22.89 3.59 -1.26
N LYS A 204 -22.89 4.84 -0.80
CA LYS A 204 -24.13 5.60 -0.72
C LYS A 204 -24.62 5.90 -2.12
N PRO A 205 -25.94 5.83 -2.39
CA PRO A 205 -26.50 6.31 -3.65
C PRO A 205 -26.02 7.76 -3.88
N GLU A 206 -25.62 8.06 -5.09
CA GLU A 206 -25.35 9.46 -5.46
C GLU A 206 -26.65 10.25 -5.26
N GLU A 207 -26.64 11.22 -4.36
CA GLU A 207 -27.75 12.18 -4.28
C GLU A 207 -27.84 12.88 -5.64
N PRO A 208 -29.06 12.99 -6.24
CA PRO A 208 -29.21 13.73 -7.48
C PRO A 208 -28.63 15.13 -7.27
N ALA A 209 -27.83 15.57 -8.23
CA ALA A 209 -27.19 16.88 -8.18
C ALA A 209 -28.28 17.92 -7.89
N LYS A 210 -28.10 18.64 -6.77
CA LYS A 210 -28.99 19.72 -6.40
C LYS A 210 -29.00 20.71 -7.58
N PRO A 211 -30.14 21.07 -8.14
CA PRO A 211 -30.17 22.02 -9.25
C PRO A 211 -29.46 23.29 -8.80
N GLU A 212 -28.48 23.73 -9.59
CA GLU A 212 -27.81 25.01 -9.37
C GLU A 212 -28.88 26.09 -9.26
N ALA A 213 -28.91 26.80 -8.15
CA ALA A 213 -29.73 27.97 -7.98
C ALA A 213 -29.38 28.95 -9.12
N PRO A 214 -30.39 29.58 -9.77
CA PRO A 214 -30.13 30.57 -10.82
C PRO A 214 -29.19 31.63 -10.23
N ALA A 215 -28.14 31.96 -10.99
CA ALA A 215 -27.21 33.01 -10.65
C ALA A 215 -27.99 34.29 -10.36
N GLU A 216 -27.96 34.76 -9.11
CA GLU A 216 -28.47 36.07 -8.75
C GLU A 216 -27.70 37.11 -9.58
N THR A 217 -28.37 37.80 -10.46
CA THR A 217 -27.83 38.96 -11.17
C THR A 217 -27.53 40.04 -10.12
N SER A 218 -26.28 40.27 -9.90
CA SER A 218 -25.77 41.36 -9.05
C SER A 218 -26.37 42.70 -9.52
N PRO A 219 -26.96 43.51 -8.62
CA PRO A 219 -27.41 44.86 -9.00
C PRO A 219 -26.21 45.74 -9.36
N ALA A 220 -26.36 46.54 -10.40
CA ALA A 220 -25.37 47.48 -10.89
C ALA A 220 -24.82 48.39 -9.78
N GLU A 221 -23.51 48.43 -9.66
CA GLU A 221 -22.78 49.39 -8.82
C GLU A 221 -23.07 50.82 -9.26
N THR A 222 -23.73 51.57 -8.37
CA THR A 222 -23.76 53.02 -8.46
C THR A 222 -22.49 53.58 -7.87
N THR A 223 -21.71 54.28 -8.69
CA THR A 223 -20.53 55.05 -8.35
C THR A 223 -20.82 56.12 -7.31
N PRO A 224 -20.08 56.22 -6.20
CA PRO A 224 -20.06 57.43 -5.38
C PRO A 224 -18.89 58.37 -5.84
N THR A 225 -19.27 59.63 -5.97
CA THR A 225 -18.44 60.82 -6.17
C THR A 225 -17.46 61.03 -5.05
N PRO A 226 -16.24 61.62 -5.31
CA PRO A 226 -15.17 61.76 -4.31
C PRO A 226 -15.36 63.02 -3.43
N ALA A 227 -15.15 62.85 -2.16
CA ALA A 227 -14.93 63.99 -1.21
C ALA A 227 -13.64 63.71 -0.40
N GLU A 228 -12.72 64.54 -0.66
CA GLU A 228 -12.02 65.53 0.18
C GLU A 228 -11.00 65.02 1.20
N SER A 229 -9.81 65.57 1.01
CA SER A 229 -8.52 65.38 1.62
C SER A 229 -8.37 65.84 3.08
N ALA A 230 -7.54 65.17 3.82
CA ALA A 230 -6.39 65.63 4.63
C ALA A 230 -6.24 64.92 5.98
N PRO A 231 -5.11 64.98 6.71
CA PRO A 231 -3.71 64.95 6.28
C PRO A 231 -2.85 63.85 7.00
N ALA A 232 -1.66 63.69 6.50
CA ALA A 232 -0.62 62.80 6.99
C ALA A 232 0.06 63.21 8.31
N LYS A 233 0.61 62.25 9.04
CA LYS A 233 1.95 62.23 9.68
C LYS A 233 2.07 61.16 10.79
N PRO A 234 3.27 60.70 11.18
CA PRO A 234 4.56 60.56 10.51
C PRO A 234 5.19 59.16 10.63
N GLU A 235 6.25 58.94 9.89
CA GLU A 235 7.21 57.84 9.93
C GLU A 235 8.06 57.78 11.22
N ALA A 236 8.51 56.58 11.57
CA ALA A 236 9.84 56.26 12.12
C ALA A 236 10.01 54.75 12.29
N PRO A 237 11.24 54.18 12.45
CA PRO A 237 12.16 53.86 11.37
C PRO A 237 12.46 52.35 11.28
N ALA A 238 13.18 51.98 10.23
CA ALA A 238 13.72 50.67 9.95
C ALA A 238 14.77 50.21 10.96
N GLU A 239 14.71 48.98 11.38
CA GLU A 239 15.88 48.24 11.86
C GLU A 239 16.09 46.99 10.99
N ALA A 240 17.32 46.95 10.46
CA ALA A 240 17.86 45.85 9.68
C ALA A 240 18.45 44.80 10.64
N GLU A 241 18.09 43.56 10.49
CA GLU A 241 18.88 42.47 11.08
C GLU A 241 19.10 41.34 10.09
N SER A 242 20.36 41.11 9.93
CA SER A 242 21.18 40.18 9.18
C SER A 242 20.69 38.75 9.02
N ALA A 243 20.82 38.22 7.78
CA ALA A 243 20.76 36.82 7.44
C ALA A 243 22.04 36.07 7.92
N PRO A 244 21.96 34.84 8.37
CA PRO A 244 23.10 33.98 8.54
C PRO A 244 23.38 33.13 7.27
N ALA A 245 24.69 32.96 7.03
CA ALA A 245 25.33 32.33 5.89
C ALA A 245 24.98 30.82 5.72
N GLN A 246 25.00 30.41 4.46
CA GLN A 246 25.01 29.01 4.04
C GLN A 246 26.38 28.36 4.33
N PRO A 247 26.45 27.08 4.73
CA PRO A 247 27.71 26.34 4.70
C PRO A 247 27.97 25.72 3.32
N GLU A 248 29.22 25.82 2.91
CA GLU A 248 29.81 25.30 1.68
C GLU A 248 29.76 23.75 1.59
N ALA A 249 29.65 23.27 0.35
CA ALA A 249 29.77 21.86 0.00
C ALA A 249 31.26 21.43 0.02
N PRO A 250 31.60 20.21 0.41
CA PRO A 250 32.94 19.66 0.21
C PRO A 250 33.08 18.97 -1.15
N ALA A 251 34.28 19.09 -1.68
CA ALA A 251 34.77 18.77 -2.99
C ALA A 251 34.73 17.27 -3.37
N GLU A 252 34.72 17.07 -4.68
CA GLU A 252 34.88 15.82 -5.41
C GLU A 252 36.19 15.08 -5.06
N ALA A 253 36.14 13.77 -4.99
CA ALA A 253 37.31 12.89 -5.03
C ALA A 253 37.13 11.83 -6.13
N GLU A 254 38.12 11.82 -6.94
CA GLU A 254 38.53 11.12 -8.15
C GLU A 254 38.18 9.64 -8.30
N SER A 255 38.01 9.35 -9.59
CA SER A 255 37.85 8.10 -10.31
C SER A 255 39.05 7.14 -10.23
N ALA A 256 38.83 5.83 -10.35
CA ALA A 256 39.34 4.90 -11.36
C ALA A 256 39.38 3.44 -10.86
N PRO A 257 39.67 2.43 -11.70
CA PRO A 257 38.99 2.08 -12.97
C PRO A 257 38.48 0.61 -13.00
N ALA A 258 37.83 0.30 -14.10
CA ALA A 258 37.29 -0.99 -14.50
C ALA A 258 38.30 -2.14 -14.57
N HIS A 259 37.82 -3.35 -14.23
CA HIS A 259 38.33 -4.58 -14.85
C HIS A 259 37.16 -5.48 -15.25
N ALA A 260 37.09 -5.68 -16.57
CA ALA A 260 36.25 -6.66 -17.23
C ALA A 260 36.91 -8.03 -17.16
N THR A 261 36.13 -9.10 -16.92
CA THR A 261 36.35 -10.41 -17.55
C THR A 261 35.03 -11.10 -17.78
N ALA A 262 34.80 -11.43 -19.03
CA ALA A 262 33.74 -12.28 -19.54
C ALA A 262 33.94 -13.75 -19.15
N ASN A 263 32.85 -14.47 -18.91
CA ASN A 263 32.68 -15.80 -19.52
C ASN A 263 31.21 -16.25 -19.39
N GLY A 264 30.70 -16.67 -20.52
CA GLY A 264 29.36 -17.14 -20.76
C GLY A 264 29.11 -18.58 -20.32
N ALA A 265 27.85 -18.88 -20.14
CA ALA A 265 27.23 -20.18 -20.43
C ALA A 265 25.73 -19.99 -20.64
N ASP A 266 25.34 -20.34 -21.81
CA ASP A 266 24.03 -20.55 -22.40
C ASP A 266 23.26 -21.67 -21.66
N HIS A 267 22.00 -21.43 -21.24
CA HIS A 267 20.98 -22.48 -21.10
C HIS A 267 19.56 -21.90 -21.10
N GLY A 268 18.84 -22.21 -22.19
CA GLY A 268 17.45 -22.64 -22.19
C GLY A 268 16.38 -21.69 -21.65
N ALA A 269 15.64 -21.08 -22.54
CA ALA A 269 14.40 -20.39 -22.29
C ALA A 269 13.27 -21.33 -21.83
N PRO A 270 12.41 -20.92 -20.90
CA PRO A 270 11.00 -21.31 -20.90
C PRO A 270 10.07 -20.09 -21.00
N GLY A 271 9.08 -20.27 -21.86
CA GLY A 271 7.73 -19.73 -21.85
C GLY A 271 7.53 -18.25 -21.55
N GLU A 272 7.19 -17.51 -22.60
CA GLU A 272 6.69 -16.13 -22.54
C GLU A 272 5.39 -16.06 -21.69
N TYR A 273 5.48 -15.44 -20.53
CA TYR A 273 4.35 -14.85 -19.86
C TYR A 273 4.37 -13.35 -20.13
N GLN A 274 3.37 -12.85 -20.86
CA GLN A 274 3.18 -11.42 -21.08
C GLN A 274 2.94 -10.73 -19.75
N VAL A 275 3.92 -9.96 -19.32
CA VAL A 275 3.80 -8.99 -18.23
C VAL A 275 3.40 -7.68 -18.87
N THR A 276 2.16 -7.25 -18.61
CA THR A 276 1.70 -5.90 -18.98
C THR A 276 2.02 -4.98 -17.80
N PHE A 277 2.87 -3.99 -18.04
CA PHE A 277 3.17 -2.89 -17.11
C PHE A 277 2.04 -1.87 -17.09
#